data_4f7c19477cbdd1ad5764565513de633a
#
_entry.id   4f7c19477cbdd1ad5764565513de633a
#
_cell.length_a   1.000
_cell.length_b   1.000
_cell.length_c   1.000
_cell.angle_alpha   90.00
_cell.angle_beta   90.00
_cell.angle_gamma   90.00
#
_symmetry.space_group_name_H-M   'P 1'
#
loop_
_entity.id
_entity.type
_entity.pdbx_description
1 polymer ?
#
loop_
_entity_poly.entity_id
_entity_poly.type
_entity_poly.pdbx_seq_one_letter_code
_entity_poly.pdbx_strand_id
1 'polypeptide(L)'
;MFNIEIQRNDKGAGIKRARYNSGLLDANVTEPGEEYDALNETYVIFITERDVLGDGLPIYHIDRTIRETGKLFGDESHIIYVNSQIKDETALGKLMHDFSCTNAKDMYYEVLADRVHYFKEDEKGVAIMCKAMEDMRKAERLEIAKKLLALGKLNYEEIAESANLTVDEVRELDGKRSA
;
A
#
# COMPACT_ATOMS: atom_id res chain seq x y z
N MET A 1 0.70 4.84 15.89
CA MET A 1 0.82 5.19 14.44
C MET A 1 0.41 4.02 13.58
N PHE A 2 -0.06 4.24 12.30
CA PHE A 2 -0.59 3.16 11.47
C PHE A 2 0.04 3.18 10.07
N ASN A 3 0.40 2.00 9.58
CA ASN A 3 0.64 1.73 8.16
C ASN A 3 -0.42 0.73 7.69
N ILE A 4 -1.25 1.09 6.72
CA ILE A 4 -2.32 0.22 6.20
C ILE A 4 -2.00 -0.10 4.75
N GLU A 5 -1.85 -1.38 4.44
CA GLU A 5 -1.61 -1.88 3.09
C GLU A 5 -2.74 -2.80 2.62
N ILE A 6 -3.37 -2.44 1.51
CA ILE A 6 -4.37 -3.29 0.86
C ILE A 6 -3.68 -4.04 -0.27
N GLN A 7 -3.61 -5.36 -0.17
CA GLN A 7 -2.87 -6.23 -1.09
C GLN A 7 -3.80 -7.17 -1.86
N ARG A 8 -3.93 -6.94 -3.16
CA ARG A 8 -4.66 -7.83 -4.09
C ARG A 8 -3.87 -9.07 -4.49
N ASN A 9 -2.54 -9.04 -4.31
CA ASN A 9 -1.66 -10.14 -4.68
C ASN A 9 -0.86 -10.59 -3.46
N ASP A 10 -0.86 -11.90 -3.18
CA ASP A 10 -0.21 -12.53 -2.01
C ASP A 10 1.28 -12.23 -1.91
N LYS A 11 1.97 -11.99 -3.04
CA LYS A 11 3.40 -11.66 -3.07
C LYS A 11 3.75 -10.37 -2.33
N GLY A 12 2.78 -9.48 -2.10
CA GLY A 12 2.98 -8.20 -1.40
C GLY A 12 2.85 -8.28 0.12
N ALA A 13 2.17 -9.29 0.68
CA ALA A 13 1.81 -9.38 2.10
C ALA A 13 2.72 -10.33 2.91
N GLY A 14 3.95 -10.55 2.48
CA GLY A 14 4.87 -11.48 3.16
C GLY A 14 5.23 -11.04 4.58
N ILE A 15 5.39 -12.02 5.50
CA ILE A 15 5.70 -11.83 6.93
C ILE A 15 6.96 -10.96 7.13
N LYS A 16 7.99 -11.14 6.30
CA LYS A 16 9.22 -10.32 6.38
C LYS A 16 8.98 -8.87 5.98
N ARG A 17 8.03 -8.62 5.06
CA ARG A 17 7.64 -7.26 4.67
C ARG A 17 6.91 -6.55 5.80
N ALA A 18 6.04 -7.25 6.52
CA ALA A 18 5.38 -6.69 7.70
C ALA A 18 6.40 -6.22 8.75
N ARG A 19 7.40 -7.07 9.05
CA ARG A 19 8.50 -6.69 9.94
C ARG A 19 9.31 -5.49 9.42
N TYR A 20 9.57 -5.45 8.10
CA TYR A 20 10.30 -4.33 7.48
C TYR A 20 9.51 -3.02 7.60
N ASN A 21 8.19 -3.07 7.36
CA ASN A 21 7.32 -1.89 7.50
C ASN A 21 7.26 -1.39 8.95
N SER A 22 7.27 -2.29 9.97
CA SER A 22 7.36 -1.87 11.37
C SER A 22 8.62 -1.04 11.62
N GLY A 23 9.79 -1.53 11.17
CA GLY A 23 11.04 -0.79 11.32
C GLY A 23 11.09 0.54 10.55
N LEU A 24 10.39 0.62 9.39
CA LEU A 24 10.26 1.87 8.66
C LEU A 24 9.38 2.89 9.39
N LEU A 25 8.29 2.45 10.03
CA LEU A 25 7.45 3.34 10.83
C LEU A 25 8.28 4.00 11.93
N ASP A 26 9.02 3.20 12.69
CA ASP A 26 9.88 3.70 13.77
C ASP A 26 10.95 4.67 13.22
N ALA A 27 11.63 4.29 12.13
CA ALA A 27 12.66 5.12 11.51
C ALA A 27 12.15 6.44 10.93
N ASN A 28 10.90 6.47 10.46
CA ASN A 28 10.31 7.67 9.85
C ASN A 28 9.77 8.69 10.87
N VAL A 29 9.58 8.27 12.12
CA VAL A 29 9.01 9.14 13.16
C VAL A 29 10.00 9.54 14.24
N THR A 30 11.16 8.87 14.29
CA THR A 30 12.21 9.17 15.26
C THR A 30 13.12 10.28 14.73
N GLU A 31 13.21 11.36 15.48
CA GLU A 31 14.17 12.45 15.17
C GLU A 31 15.54 12.14 15.78
N PRO A 32 16.64 12.64 15.19
CA PRO A 32 17.98 12.45 15.74
C PRO A 32 18.10 13.03 17.17
N GLY A 33 18.40 12.16 18.13
CA GLY A 33 18.58 12.54 19.53
C GLY A 33 17.34 12.34 20.40
N GLU A 34 16.23 11.83 19.87
CA GLU A 34 15.08 11.42 20.67
C GLU A 34 15.37 10.15 21.47
N GLU A 35 14.77 10.06 22.66
CA GLU A 35 14.83 8.88 23.52
C GLU A 35 13.95 7.76 22.92
N TYR A 36 14.46 6.54 22.85
CA TYR A 36 13.72 5.41 22.29
C TYR A 36 12.47 5.04 23.09
N ASP A 37 12.43 5.37 24.39
CA ASP A 37 11.24 5.16 25.22
C ASP A 37 10.07 6.11 24.88
N ALA A 38 10.30 7.11 24.01
CA ALA A 38 9.28 8.00 23.48
C ALA A 38 8.67 7.52 22.16
N LEU A 39 9.08 6.36 21.64
CA LEU A 39 8.50 5.78 20.42
C LEU A 39 7.00 5.55 20.59
N ASN A 40 6.26 5.89 19.55
CA ASN A 40 4.82 5.70 19.54
C ASN A 40 4.44 4.23 19.35
N GLU A 41 3.33 3.81 19.93
CA GLU A 41 2.69 2.55 19.57
C GLU A 41 2.42 2.49 18.05
N THR A 42 2.82 1.40 17.38
CA THR A 42 2.77 1.24 15.93
C THR A 42 1.97 0.03 15.51
N TYR A 43 1.22 0.18 14.41
CA TYR A 43 0.42 -0.87 13.82
C TYR A 43 0.72 -0.98 12.32
N VAL A 44 1.15 -2.14 11.87
CA VAL A 44 1.23 -2.51 10.46
C VAL A 44 0.06 -3.41 10.12
N ILE A 45 -0.87 -2.93 9.31
CA ILE A 45 -2.11 -3.62 8.98
C ILE A 45 -2.10 -4.03 7.52
N PHE A 46 -2.12 -5.33 7.24
CA PHE A 46 -2.31 -5.88 5.91
C PHE A 46 -3.75 -6.34 5.74
N ILE A 47 -4.45 -5.76 4.77
CA ILE A 47 -5.75 -6.26 4.30
C ILE A 47 -5.50 -7.03 3.02
N THR A 48 -5.70 -8.34 3.04
CA THR A 48 -5.32 -9.25 1.96
C THR A 48 -6.54 -9.89 1.31
N GLU A 49 -6.48 -10.06 -0.02
CA GLU A 49 -7.55 -10.71 -0.79
C GLU A 49 -7.65 -12.21 -0.51
N ARG A 50 -6.56 -12.82 0.01
CA ARG A 50 -6.52 -14.22 0.44
C ARG A 50 -5.98 -14.32 1.86
N ASP A 51 -6.30 -15.43 2.52
CA ASP A 51 -5.75 -15.75 3.82
C ASP A 51 -4.26 -16.10 3.70
N VAL A 52 -3.38 -15.16 4.05
CA VAL A 52 -1.92 -15.31 3.95
C VAL A 52 -1.37 -16.26 5.01
N LEU A 53 -2.00 -16.35 6.19
CA LEU A 53 -1.56 -17.19 7.29
C LEU A 53 -2.19 -18.58 7.26
N GLY A 54 -3.35 -18.74 6.59
CA GLY A 54 -3.92 -20.04 6.23
C GLY A 54 -4.78 -20.72 7.29
N ASP A 55 -5.06 -20.08 8.42
CA ASP A 55 -5.87 -20.67 9.51
C ASP A 55 -7.38 -20.37 9.39
N GLY A 56 -7.79 -19.65 8.34
CA GLY A 56 -9.20 -19.35 8.06
C GLY A 56 -9.83 -18.29 8.97
N LEU A 57 -9.03 -17.52 9.70
CA LEU A 57 -9.54 -16.48 10.59
C LEU A 57 -9.79 -15.16 9.85
N PRO A 58 -10.76 -14.34 10.31
CA PRO A 58 -11.03 -13.03 9.74
C PRO A 58 -9.93 -12.00 10.02
N ILE A 59 -9.23 -12.16 11.14
CA ILE A 59 -8.17 -11.27 11.60
C ILE A 59 -7.14 -12.05 12.42
N TYR A 60 -5.88 -11.66 12.27
CA TYR A 60 -4.74 -12.17 13.03
C TYR A 60 -4.01 -11.02 13.68
N HIS A 61 -3.80 -11.11 14.98
CA HIS A 61 -2.97 -10.18 15.73
C HIS A 61 -1.63 -10.83 16.04
N ILE A 62 -0.55 -10.18 15.68
CA ILE A 62 0.80 -10.68 15.83
C ILE A 62 1.57 -9.72 16.72
N ASP A 63 1.89 -10.19 17.91
CA ASP A 63 2.70 -9.50 18.91
C ASP A 63 3.94 -10.33 19.26
N ARG A 64 4.98 -9.66 19.73
CA ARG A 64 6.19 -10.36 20.20
C ARG A 64 5.97 -10.92 21.59
N THR A 65 6.48 -12.13 21.81
CA THR A 65 6.41 -12.82 23.11
C THR A 65 7.79 -13.19 23.62
N ILE A 66 7.97 -13.17 24.94
CA ILE A 66 9.14 -13.69 25.61
C ILE A 66 9.01 -15.22 25.64
N ARG A 67 9.87 -15.90 24.91
CA ARG A 67 9.78 -17.36 24.69
C ARG A 67 9.79 -18.17 25.97
N GLU A 68 10.58 -17.77 26.94
CA GLU A 68 10.80 -18.49 28.21
C GLU A 68 9.59 -18.38 29.16
N THR A 69 8.81 -17.31 29.04
CA THR A 69 7.69 -17.03 29.97
C THR A 69 6.32 -17.08 29.28
N GLY A 70 6.28 -17.03 27.97
CA GLY A 70 5.05 -16.89 27.16
C GLY A 70 4.33 -15.54 27.31
N LYS A 71 4.93 -14.59 28.03
CA LYS A 71 4.34 -13.26 28.20
C LYS A 71 4.61 -12.38 26.98
N LEU A 72 3.72 -11.40 26.75
CA LEU A 72 3.96 -10.37 25.74
C LEU A 72 5.25 -9.60 26.08
N PHE A 73 6.03 -9.26 25.05
CA PHE A 73 7.23 -8.44 25.21
C PHE A 73 6.89 -6.99 25.54
N GLY A 74 5.77 -6.47 25.03
CA GLY A 74 5.23 -5.14 25.37
C GLY A 74 6.01 -3.99 24.73
N ASP A 75 6.53 -4.20 23.52
CA ASP A 75 7.28 -3.20 22.77
C ASP A 75 6.38 -2.31 21.89
N GLU A 76 5.06 -2.40 22.07
CA GLU A 76 4.06 -1.56 21.41
C GLU A 76 4.13 -1.56 19.87
N SER A 77 4.73 -2.61 19.27
CA SER A 77 4.83 -2.81 17.82
C SER A 77 3.96 -3.99 17.39
N HIS A 78 2.87 -3.71 16.69
CA HIS A 78 1.83 -4.65 16.35
C HIS A 78 1.75 -4.88 14.84
N ILE A 79 1.49 -6.14 14.44
CA ILE A 79 1.19 -6.49 13.07
C ILE A 79 -0.19 -7.13 13.03
N ILE A 80 -1.04 -6.69 12.10
CA ILE A 80 -2.39 -7.22 11.92
C ILE A 80 -2.55 -7.69 10.48
N TYR A 81 -3.03 -8.92 10.30
CA TYR A 81 -3.50 -9.40 9.02
C TYR A 81 -5.01 -9.53 9.03
N VAL A 82 -5.67 -8.98 8.00
CA VAL A 82 -7.11 -9.07 7.79
C VAL A 82 -7.37 -9.85 6.52
N ASN A 83 -8.13 -10.94 6.65
CA ASN A 83 -8.57 -11.76 5.54
C ASN A 83 -9.87 -11.19 4.94
N SER A 84 -9.78 -10.49 3.81
CA SER A 84 -10.94 -9.84 3.19
C SER A 84 -11.91 -10.80 2.48
N GLN A 85 -11.63 -12.11 2.46
CA GLN A 85 -12.58 -13.11 1.96
C GLN A 85 -13.77 -13.29 2.92
N ILE A 86 -13.56 -13.04 4.21
CA ILE A 86 -14.61 -13.20 5.22
C ILE A 86 -15.44 -11.92 5.28
N LYS A 87 -16.71 -12.04 4.88
CA LYS A 87 -17.68 -10.94 4.76
C LYS A 87 -18.94 -11.30 5.52
N ASP A 88 -18.75 -11.66 6.78
CA ASP A 88 -19.84 -12.01 7.69
C ASP A 88 -20.57 -10.75 8.23
N GLU A 89 -21.57 -10.96 9.11
CA GLU A 89 -22.37 -9.89 9.70
C GLU A 89 -21.63 -9.06 10.77
N THR A 90 -20.37 -9.38 11.07
CA THR A 90 -19.55 -8.58 11.99
C THR A 90 -19.20 -7.22 11.38
N ALA A 91 -18.81 -6.27 12.20
CA ALA A 91 -18.36 -4.96 11.74
C ALA A 91 -17.18 -5.09 10.75
N LEU A 92 -16.23 -6.00 11.04
CA LEU A 92 -15.09 -6.26 10.16
C LEU A 92 -15.53 -6.90 8.85
N GLY A 93 -16.43 -7.90 8.89
CA GLY A 93 -16.95 -8.55 7.69
C GLY A 93 -17.69 -7.58 6.77
N LYS A 94 -18.50 -6.68 7.33
CA LYS A 94 -19.17 -5.60 6.59
C LYS A 94 -18.18 -4.63 5.97
N LEU A 95 -17.08 -4.28 6.68
CA LEU A 95 -16.01 -3.45 6.13
C LEU A 95 -15.30 -4.15 4.95
N MET A 96 -15.03 -5.45 5.07
CA MET A 96 -14.43 -6.24 3.97
C MET A 96 -15.38 -6.40 2.79
N HIS A 97 -16.69 -6.46 3.04
CA HIS A 97 -17.71 -6.39 2.00
C HIS A 97 -17.58 -5.06 1.23
N ASP A 98 -17.57 -3.93 1.93
CA ASP A 98 -17.53 -2.60 1.32
C ASP A 98 -16.26 -2.37 0.49
N PHE A 99 -15.10 -2.88 0.93
CA PHE A 99 -13.86 -2.80 0.15
C PHE A 99 -13.92 -3.57 -1.19
N SER A 100 -14.86 -4.51 -1.32
CA SER A 100 -15.11 -5.23 -2.57
C SER A 100 -16.28 -4.67 -3.39
N CYS A 101 -17.05 -3.72 -2.83
CA CYS A 101 -18.20 -3.11 -3.51
C CYS A 101 -17.75 -2.20 -4.65
N THR A 102 -18.48 -2.30 -5.74
CA THR A 102 -18.31 -1.40 -6.90
C THR A 102 -19.31 -0.26 -6.91
N ASN A 103 -20.44 -0.41 -6.19
CA ASN A 103 -21.53 0.55 -6.15
C ASN A 103 -21.70 1.05 -4.71
N ALA A 104 -21.74 2.36 -4.54
CA ALA A 104 -21.92 3.01 -3.24
C ALA A 104 -23.21 2.59 -2.53
N LYS A 105 -24.28 2.30 -3.28
CA LYS A 105 -25.60 1.92 -2.74
C LYS A 105 -25.62 0.56 -2.05
N ASP A 106 -24.62 -0.28 -2.34
CA ASP A 106 -24.52 -1.63 -1.80
C ASP A 106 -23.61 -1.68 -0.55
N MET A 107 -23.07 -0.53 -0.12
CA MET A 107 -22.16 -0.42 1.01
C MET A 107 -22.92 -0.26 2.34
N TYR A 108 -22.35 -0.84 3.39
CA TYR A 108 -22.87 -0.73 4.77
C TYR A 108 -22.42 0.56 5.47
N TYR A 109 -21.21 1.06 5.16
CA TYR A 109 -20.64 2.23 5.81
C TYR A 109 -20.84 3.48 4.95
N GLU A 110 -21.70 4.37 5.42
CA GLU A 110 -22.05 5.62 4.73
C GLU A 110 -20.82 6.46 4.35
N VAL A 111 -19.84 6.56 5.25
CA VAL A 111 -18.59 7.30 5.00
C VAL A 111 -17.83 6.75 3.78
N LEU A 112 -17.82 5.43 3.58
CA LEU A 112 -17.22 4.79 2.42
C LEU A 112 -18.09 4.96 1.18
N ALA A 113 -19.41 4.79 1.33
CA ALA A 113 -20.38 4.98 0.27
C ALA A 113 -20.30 6.39 -0.32
N ASP A 114 -20.28 7.43 0.52
CA ASP A 114 -20.14 8.82 0.12
C ASP A 114 -18.83 9.08 -0.65
N ARG A 115 -17.72 8.49 -0.20
CA ARG A 115 -16.44 8.62 -0.89
C ARG A 115 -16.43 7.94 -2.24
N VAL A 116 -17.02 6.73 -2.34
CA VAL A 116 -17.14 6.00 -3.61
C VAL A 116 -18.05 6.76 -4.56
N HIS A 117 -19.19 7.27 -4.07
CA HIS A 117 -20.10 8.12 -4.85
C HIS A 117 -19.37 9.37 -5.37
N TYR A 118 -18.68 10.10 -4.49
CA TYR A 118 -17.91 11.28 -4.86
C TYR A 118 -16.92 10.99 -6.00
N PHE A 119 -16.07 9.97 -5.86
CA PHE A 119 -15.04 9.68 -6.84
C PHE A 119 -15.56 9.04 -8.15
N LYS A 120 -16.75 8.46 -8.15
CA LYS A 120 -17.33 7.81 -9.34
C LYS A 120 -18.39 8.61 -10.06
N GLU A 121 -19.14 9.43 -9.35
CA GLU A 121 -20.34 10.08 -9.87
C GLU A 121 -20.31 11.61 -9.78
N ASP A 122 -19.55 12.20 -8.84
CA ASP A 122 -19.37 13.66 -8.77
C ASP A 122 -18.32 14.13 -9.80
N GLU A 123 -18.64 15.17 -10.55
CA GLU A 123 -17.78 15.68 -11.63
C GLU A 123 -16.36 16.05 -11.13
N LYS A 124 -16.26 16.70 -9.97
CA LYS A 124 -14.97 17.07 -9.37
C LYS A 124 -14.19 15.86 -8.89
N GLY A 125 -14.87 14.90 -8.24
CA GLY A 125 -14.26 13.69 -7.75
C GLY A 125 -13.75 12.81 -8.90
N VAL A 126 -14.53 12.67 -9.97
CA VAL A 126 -14.14 11.96 -11.19
C VAL A 126 -12.91 12.62 -11.83
N ALA A 127 -12.87 13.95 -11.93
CA ALA A 127 -11.73 14.66 -12.48
C ALA A 127 -10.45 14.45 -11.65
N ILE A 128 -10.56 14.49 -10.31
CA ILE A 128 -9.43 14.20 -9.40
C ILE A 128 -8.94 12.76 -9.60
N MET A 129 -9.84 11.79 -9.68
CA MET A 129 -9.49 10.38 -9.88
C MET A 129 -8.82 10.16 -11.24
N CYS A 130 -9.36 10.73 -12.32
CA CYS A 130 -8.76 10.65 -13.65
C CYS A 130 -7.34 11.20 -13.65
N LYS A 131 -7.12 12.39 -13.06
CA LYS A 131 -5.80 12.99 -12.96
C LYS A 131 -4.83 12.11 -12.17
N ALA A 132 -5.24 11.59 -11.02
CA ALA A 132 -4.41 10.69 -10.21
C ALA A 132 -4.01 9.43 -10.99
N MET A 133 -4.93 8.85 -11.77
CA MET A 133 -4.64 7.69 -12.61
C MET A 133 -3.68 8.02 -13.75
N GLU A 134 -3.78 9.19 -14.35
CA GLU A 134 -2.85 9.67 -15.37
C GLU A 134 -1.45 9.87 -14.78
N ASP A 135 -1.34 10.49 -13.63
CA ASP A 135 -0.08 10.70 -12.92
C ASP A 135 0.60 9.36 -12.56
N MET A 136 -0.18 8.37 -12.08
CA MET A 136 0.33 7.02 -11.81
C MET A 136 0.85 6.34 -13.08
N ARG A 137 0.11 6.40 -14.19
CA ARG A 137 0.54 5.83 -15.47
C ARG A 137 1.79 6.52 -15.99
N LYS A 138 1.88 7.84 -15.82
CA LYS A 138 3.08 8.59 -16.21
C LYS A 138 4.28 8.18 -15.38
N ALA A 139 4.14 8.04 -14.07
CA ALA A 139 5.20 7.56 -13.18
C ALA A 139 5.70 6.16 -13.59
N GLU A 140 4.79 5.24 -13.90
CA GLU A 140 5.14 3.89 -14.36
C GLU A 140 5.94 3.91 -15.68
N ARG A 141 5.51 4.72 -16.66
CA ARG A 141 6.22 4.91 -17.94
C ARG A 141 7.63 5.45 -17.73
N LEU A 142 7.79 6.43 -16.83
CA LEU A 142 9.09 7.00 -16.48
C LEU A 142 10.01 5.94 -15.83
N GLU A 143 9.48 5.07 -14.99
CA GLU A 143 10.26 3.98 -14.38
C GLU A 143 10.68 2.91 -15.42
N ILE A 144 9.82 2.60 -16.40
CA ILE A 144 10.17 1.73 -17.52
C ILE A 144 11.31 2.36 -18.33
N ALA A 145 11.18 3.64 -18.70
CA ALA A 145 12.21 4.36 -19.45
C ALA A 145 13.56 4.40 -18.73
N LYS A 146 13.56 4.66 -17.40
CA LYS A 146 14.79 4.62 -16.58
C LYS A 146 15.48 3.25 -16.64
N LYS A 147 14.70 2.16 -16.57
CA LYS A 147 15.23 0.79 -16.67
C LYS A 147 15.83 0.52 -18.05
N LEU A 148 15.17 0.97 -19.13
CA LEU A 148 15.66 0.81 -20.49
C LEU A 148 16.92 1.64 -20.75
N LEU A 149 16.99 2.89 -20.28
CA LEU A 149 18.19 3.72 -20.29
C LEU A 149 19.35 3.04 -19.54
N ALA A 150 19.06 2.40 -18.40
CA ALA A 150 20.08 1.69 -17.62
C ALA A 150 20.66 0.47 -18.35
N LEU A 151 19.90 -0.16 -19.24
CA LEU A 151 20.38 -1.28 -20.07
C LEU A 151 21.36 -0.83 -21.16
N GLY A 152 21.28 0.42 -21.64
CA GLY A 152 22.18 1.00 -22.64
C GLY A 152 22.15 0.32 -24.01
N LYS A 153 21.06 -0.35 -24.34
CA LYS A 153 20.93 -1.16 -25.59
C LYS A 153 20.03 -0.53 -26.64
N LEU A 154 19.22 0.46 -26.26
CA LEU A 154 18.23 1.10 -27.11
C LEU A 154 18.56 2.59 -27.27
N ASN A 155 18.19 3.17 -28.42
CA ASN A 155 18.24 4.60 -28.62
C ASN A 155 17.03 5.31 -27.98
N TYR A 156 17.06 6.66 -27.94
CA TYR A 156 15.98 7.43 -27.28
C TYR A 156 14.63 7.26 -27.96
N GLU A 157 14.60 7.09 -29.27
CA GLU A 157 13.41 6.87 -30.07
C GLU A 157 12.76 5.52 -29.71
N GLU A 158 13.55 4.46 -29.65
CA GLU A 158 13.10 3.11 -29.27
C GLU A 158 12.62 3.06 -27.82
N ILE A 159 13.28 3.78 -26.89
CA ILE A 159 12.86 3.88 -25.48
C ILE A 159 11.55 4.64 -25.37
N ALA A 160 11.42 5.77 -26.10
CA ALA A 160 10.22 6.60 -26.11
C ALA A 160 9.01 5.80 -26.60
N GLU A 161 9.14 5.05 -27.67
CA GLU A 161 8.11 4.17 -28.20
C GLU A 161 7.74 3.06 -27.19
N SER A 162 8.73 2.37 -26.63
CA SER A 162 8.54 1.26 -25.70
C SER A 162 7.88 1.69 -24.39
N ALA A 163 8.20 2.89 -23.90
CA ALA A 163 7.65 3.44 -22.66
C ALA A 163 6.41 4.32 -22.87
N ASN A 164 6.00 4.56 -24.12
CA ASN A 164 4.95 5.49 -24.49
C ASN A 164 5.15 6.90 -23.87
N LEU A 165 6.36 7.42 -24.11
CA LEU A 165 6.83 8.77 -23.74
C LEU A 165 7.27 9.52 -25.00
N THR A 166 7.52 10.82 -24.86
CA THR A 166 8.19 11.59 -25.90
C THR A 166 9.71 11.43 -25.83
N VAL A 167 10.40 11.62 -26.94
CA VAL A 167 11.87 11.55 -26.98
C VAL A 167 12.48 12.60 -26.05
N ASP A 168 11.86 13.78 -25.91
CA ASP A 168 12.32 14.83 -25.04
C ASP A 168 12.21 14.45 -23.57
N GLU A 169 11.13 13.78 -23.17
CA GLU A 169 10.99 13.23 -21.79
C GLU A 169 12.07 12.18 -21.49
N VAL A 170 12.42 11.34 -22.46
CA VAL A 170 13.51 10.35 -22.30
C VAL A 170 14.88 11.03 -22.17
N ARG A 171 15.15 12.06 -22.98
CA ARG A 171 16.40 12.85 -22.87
C ARG A 171 16.51 13.56 -21.53
N GLU A 172 15.42 14.16 -21.05
CA GLU A 172 15.41 14.83 -19.72
C GLU A 172 15.66 13.84 -18.59
N LEU A 173 15.16 12.60 -18.67
CA LEU A 173 15.45 11.56 -17.70
C LEU A 173 16.93 11.15 -17.68
N ASP A 174 17.55 11.04 -18.83
CA ASP A 174 18.99 10.69 -18.94
C ASP A 174 19.88 11.83 -18.46
N GLY A 175 19.53 13.08 -18.76
CA GLY A 175 20.22 14.28 -18.25
C GLY A 175 20.20 14.41 -16.73
N LYS A 176 19.11 14.05 -16.07
CA LYS A 176 18.99 14.02 -14.59
C LYS A 176 19.79 12.88 -13.94
N ARG A 177 20.14 11.85 -14.69
CA ARG A 177 20.95 10.71 -14.22
C ARG A 177 22.45 11.02 -14.28
N SER A 178 22.84 11.93 -15.16
CA SER A 178 24.25 12.30 -15.41
C SER A 178 24.74 13.49 -14.56
N ALA A 179 23.84 14.10 -13.76
CA ALA A 179 24.11 15.18 -12.84
C ALA A 179 24.13 14.69 -11.39
#